data_f041df1edb73af7c177ff58bd2f3cbf6
#
_entry.id   f041df1edb73af7c177ff58bd2f3cbf6
#
_cell.length_a   1.000
_cell.length_b   1.000
_cell.length_c   1.000
_cell.angle_alpha   90.00
_cell.angle_beta   90.00
_cell.angle_gamma   90.00
#
_symmetry.space_group_name_H-M   'P 1'
#
loop_
_entity.id
_entity.type
_entity.pdbx_description
1 polymer ?
#
loop_
_entity_poly.entity_id
_entity_poly.type
_entity_poly.pdbx_seq_one_letter_code
_entity_poly.pdbx_strand_id
1 'polypeptide(L)' 'MEKLVILDYVIPSVHIYDVDPEADVDEEYIENLGFNTNSCNWMFGEEMEIIYHKEVLK' A
#
# COMPACT_ATOMS: atom_id res chain seq x y z
N MET A 1 -1.97 6.31 13.68
CA MET A 1 -1.92 6.62 12.26
C MET A 1 -2.43 5.44 11.45
N GLU A 2 -3.06 5.74 10.35
CA GLU A 2 -3.51 4.69 9.43
C GLU A 2 -2.38 4.26 8.52
N LYS A 3 -2.49 3.07 7.97
CA LYS A 3 -1.49 2.50 7.07
C LYS A 3 -2.04 2.40 5.66
N LEU A 4 -1.20 2.75 4.71
CA LEU A 4 -1.45 2.54 3.29
C LEU A 4 -0.37 1.60 2.76
N VAL A 5 -0.79 0.49 2.19
CA VAL A 5 0.13 -0.48 1.59
C VAL A 5 -0.12 -0.52 0.09
N ILE A 6 0.93 -0.35 -0.68
CA ILE A 6 0.85 -0.37 -2.14
C ILE A 6 1.74 -1.50 -2.67
N LEU A 7 1.15 -2.33 -3.52
CA LEU A 7 1.86 -3.38 -4.23
C LEU A 7 2.10 -2.89 -5.66
N ASP A 8 3.35 -2.56 -5.99
CA ASP A 8 3.71 -2.08 -7.31
C ASP A 8 4.19 -3.26 -8.16
N TYR A 9 3.56 -3.45 -9.32
CA TYR A 9 3.87 -4.55 -10.22
C TYR A 9 4.87 -4.16 -11.33
N VAL A 10 5.09 -2.88 -11.56
CA VAL A 10 6.08 -2.42 -12.55
C VAL A 10 7.48 -2.73 -12.05
N ILE A 11 7.76 -2.32 -10.83
CA ILE A 11 8.96 -2.73 -10.10
C ILE A 11 8.44 -3.51 -8.91
N PRO A 12 8.49 -4.85 -8.92
CA PRO A 12 7.89 -5.66 -7.86
C PRO A 12 8.34 -5.21 -6.48
N SER A 13 7.45 -4.50 -5.79
CA SER A 13 7.80 -3.88 -4.51
C SER A 13 6.56 -3.66 -3.65
N VAL A 14 6.79 -3.59 -2.36
CA VAL A 14 5.74 -3.32 -1.37
C VAL A 14 6.10 -2.01 -0.68
N HIS A 15 5.19 -1.06 -0.73
CA HIS A 15 5.37 0.26 -0.11
C HIS A 15 4.39 0.42 1.03
N ILE A 16 4.88 0.89 2.18
CA ILE A 16 4.06 1.08 3.36
C ILE A 16 4.21 2.53 3.81
N TYR A 17 3.10 3.24 3.88
CA TYR A 17 3.05 4.63 4.32
C TYR A 17 2.22 4.76 5.58
N ASP A 18 2.66 5.64 6.47
CA ASP A 18 1.80 6.14 7.54
C ASP A 18 1.03 7.33 6.98
N VAL A 19 -0.28 7.31 7.15
CA VAL A 19 -1.16 8.32 6.58
C VAL A 19 -2.02 8.94 7.67
N ASP A 20 -2.22 10.25 7.58
CA ASP A 20 -3.12 10.97 8.48
C ASP A 20 -4.53 10.40 8.35
N PRO A 21 -5.21 10.11 9.48
CA PRO A 21 -6.58 9.58 9.45
C PRO A 21 -7.58 10.46 8.72
N GLU A 22 -7.28 11.76 8.57
CA GLU A 22 -8.16 12.69 7.88
C GLU A 22 -7.94 12.72 6.36
N ALA A 23 -6.92 12.03 5.86
CA ALA A 23 -6.64 11.99 4.43
C ALA A 23 -7.66 11.15 3.68
N ASP A 24 -8.08 11.64 2.53
CA ASP A 24 -8.97 10.90 1.61
C ASP A 24 -8.11 10.08 0.67
N VAL A 25 -7.97 8.80 0.96
CA VAL A 25 -7.16 7.90 0.15
C VAL A 25 -8.03 7.24 -0.92
N ASP A 26 -7.82 7.65 -2.15
CA ASP A 26 -8.51 7.14 -3.34
C ASP A 26 -7.50 6.95 -4.48
N GLU A 27 -7.96 6.66 -5.68
CA GLU A 27 -7.08 6.47 -6.83
C GLU A 27 -6.24 7.71 -7.13
N GLU A 28 -6.83 8.88 -7.02
CA GLU A 28 -6.10 10.13 -7.26
C GLU A 28 -4.96 10.30 -6.26
N TYR A 29 -5.19 9.95 -4.99
CA TYR A 29 -4.17 10.00 -3.96
C TYR A 29 -2.98 9.09 -4.33
N ILE A 30 -3.29 7.88 -4.79
CA ILE A 30 -2.27 6.91 -5.20
C ILE A 30 -1.48 7.43 -6.41
N GLU A 31 -2.16 8.01 -7.40
CA GLU A 31 -1.50 8.59 -8.56
C GLU A 31 -0.58 9.76 -8.19
N ASN A 32 -1.01 10.59 -7.24
CA ASN A 32 -0.22 11.72 -6.76
C ASN A 32 1.04 11.28 -6.03
N LEU A 33 1.07 10.07 -5.49
CA LEU A 33 2.29 9.50 -4.92
C LEU A 33 3.27 8.99 -5.99
N GLY A 34 2.84 8.93 -7.24
CA GLY A 34 3.67 8.51 -8.36
C GLY A 34 3.42 7.09 -8.86
N PHE A 35 2.35 6.44 -8.39
CA PHE A 35 2.02 5.08 -8.81
C PHE A 35 0.99 5.10 -9.93
N ASN A 36 1.09 4.09 -10.81
CA ASN A 36 0.10 3.88 -11.86
C ASN A 36 -0.95 2.91 -11.32
N THR A 37 -2.18 3.39 -11.16
CA THR A 37 -3.27 2.60 -10.57
C THR A 37 -3.67 1.39 -11.42
N ASN A 38 -3.28 1.36 -12.70
CA ASN A 38 -3.49 0.19 -13.56
C ASN A 38 -2.43 -0.89 -13.34
N SER A 39 -1.33 -0.56 -12.67
CA SER A 39 -0.18 -1.46 -12.47
C SER A 39 0.16 -1.64 -11.00
N CYS A 40 -0.76 -1.35 -10.11
CA CYS A 40 -0.58 -1.56 -8.68
C CYS A 40 -1.89 -1.93 -8.02
N ASN A 41 -1.79 -2.50 -6.83
CA ASN A 41 -2.92 -2.67 -5.92
C ASN A 41 -2.58 -1.98 -4.61
N TRP A 42 -3.58 -1.59 -3.87
CA TRP A 42 -3.37 -0.92 -2.60
C TRP A 42 -4.47 -1.25 -1.61
N MET A 43 -4.12 -1.10 -0.34
CA MET A 43 -5.05 -1.32 0.76
C MET A 43 -4.80 -0.24 1.80
N PHE A 44 -5.87 0.35 2.30
CA PHE A 44 -5.80 1.40 3.29
C PHE A 44 -6.68 1.02 4.48
N GLY A 45 -6.17 1.21 5.68
CA GLY A 45 -6.96 0.89 6.87
C GLY A 45 -6.29 1.29 8.15
N GLU A 46 -7.11 1.31 9.22
CA GLU A 46 -6.65 1.53 10.57
C GLU A 46 -6.11 0.24 11.14
N GLU A 47 -5.12 0.35 12.01
CA GLU A 47 -4.59 -0.79 12.77
C GLU A 47 -4.23 -2.00 11.89
N MET A 48 -3.73 -1.72 10.68
CA MET A 48 -3.33 -2.77 9.77
C MET A 48 -2.16 -3.55 10.34
N GLU A 49 -2.29 -4.87 10.36
CA GLU A 49 -1.25 -5.77 10.81
C GLU A 49 -0.38 -6.20 9.64
N ILE A 50 0.93 -6.13 9.81
CA ILE A 50 1.88 -6.59 8.80
C ILE A 50 2.53 -7.85 9.33
N ILE A 51 2.28 -8.96 8.67
CA ILE A 51 2.73 -10.27 9.15
C ILE A 51 3.72 -10.85 8.15
N TYR A 52 4.94 -11.05 8.62
CA TYR A 52 5.97 -11.74 7.86
C TYR A 52 6.00 -13.21 8.23
N HIS A 53 6.00 -14.06 7.22
CA HIS A 53 6.14 -15.49 7.39
C HIS A 53 7.56 -15.90 7.05
N LYS A 54 8.21 -16.62 7.97
CA LYS A 54 9.59 -17.08 7.76
C LYS A 54 9.65 -18.40 7.00
N GLU A 55 8.51 -19.02 6.78
CA GLU A 55 8.41 -20.28 6.08
C GLU A 55 8.67 -20.10 4.59
N VAL A 56 9.38 -21.03 4.01
CA VAL A 56 9.60 -21.05 2.56
C VAL A 56 8.52 -21.90 1.93
N LEU A 57 7.69 -21.27 1.09
CA LEU A 57 6.65 -21.98 0.36
C LEU A 57 7.23 -22.70 -0.85
N LYS A 58 6.77 -23.91 -1.07
CA LYS A 58 7.22 -24.75 -2.18
C LYS A 58 6.07 -25.14 -3.07
#